data_d45ceb53299a813d4b62088dc69f581b
#
_entry.id   d45ceb53299a813d4b62088dc69f581b
#
_cell.length_a   1.000
_cell.length_b   1.000
_cell.length_c   1.000
_cell.angle_alpha   90.00
_cell.angle_beta   90.00
_cell.angle_gamma   90.00
#
_symmetry.space_group_name_H-M   'P 1'
#
loop_
_entity.id
_entity.type
_entity.pdbx_description
1 polymer ?
#
loop_
_entity_poly.entity_id
_entity_poly.type
_entity_poly.pdbx_seq_one_letter_code
_entity_poly.pdbx_strand_id
1 'polypeptide(L)'
;MNRKRMIGLLMACMLVAMNGWGQVVLSPENGAKDVCIDTHLSLTFDKDVTIGKKGKVKVWDAETGKMVDMLDLSIPAGPTASQPNNPNAIYTPTPYIYKEGPRATNRNTKAGTPSGANQWDRSRYQWNIIGGFSDAFHFYPIIVHGKKATIYLHNNMLDYGKEYYVTMDKGVIEGFEGIKKGSWRFKIKAPSKSPRGETLNSNSSLSTLHDSRSTLHDSRSTLHASLSTLHVNPDKLITVAADGTGDFCTLQGALDYVPDFAKSEAERWTIFVKNGEYEEIVYARNKCYVTIVGESRDGVLVHYANNEVFNPHPADIKTNELKGTFPSRRAATSLDNCHHLVLKNITFQTDCKGQAEGLLLNGSENYAENVRIVGSGDALQVNGSAYWMNCEIDGDADTILGRGPSFFNHCTLKGSFALMWIRNTEENHGNVFVDCTLVGKDNRTSIARLPSNHGKNYPHAECVLLNCTLVNIVPMGYETVAEEARTAHLWEFNSHDEQGKPIDTSKRHPFVKQLDPIKDAEVIVRYHDYRYVWQTRP
;
A
#
# COMPACT_ATOMS: atom_id res chain seq x y z
N MET A 1 14.98 -2.32 -53.59
CA MET A 1 14.70 -0.96 -53.08
C MET A 1 13.20 -0.86 -52.79
N ASN A 2 12.80 -1.05 -51.56
CA ASN A 2 11.42 -0.80 -51.14
C ASN A 2 11.44 -0.25 -49.70
N ARG A 3 11.17 1.04 -49.59
CA ARG A 3 10.99 1.75 -48.33
C ARG A 3 9.67 1.33 -47.73
N LYS A 4 9.68 0.53 -46.69
CA LYS A 4 8.51 0.27 -45.86
C LYS A 4 8.16 1.53 -45.05
N ARG A 5 6.96 2.01 -45.26
CA ARG A 5 6.32 3.11 -44.53
C ARG A 5 6.21 2.72 -43.06
N MET A 6 6.85 3.48 -42.20
CA MET A 6 6.61 3.54 -40.79
C MET A 6 5.33 4.39 -40.61
N ILE A 7 4.19 3.74 -40.35
CA ILE A 7 2.97 4.43 -39.97
C ILE A 7 3.12 4.67 -38.47
N GLY A 8 3.56 5.86 -38.11
CA GLY A 8 3.43 6.36 -36.75
C GLY A 8 1.95 6.66 -36.50
N LEU A 9 1.38 6.00 -35.51
CA LEU A 9 0.05 6.33 -34.99
C LEU A 9 0.18 7.69 -34.30
N LEU A 10 -0.12 8.78 -35.02
CA LEU A 10 -0.34 10.10 -34.43
C LEU A 10 -1.68 10.02 -33.69
N MET A 11 -1.65 9.84 -32.37
CA MET A 11 -2.76 10.15 -31.50
C MET A 11 -3.09 11.64 -31.69
N ALA A 12 -4.21 11.96 -32.29
CA ALA A 12 -4.71 13.31 -32.45
C ALA A 12 -5.27 13.77 -31.10
N CYS A 13 -4.42 14.34 -30.25
CA CYS A 13 -4.87 15.07 -29.08
C CYS A 13 -5.72 16.26 -29.55
N MET A 14 -7.02 16.28 -29.25
CA MET A 14 -7.85 17.48 -29.41
C MET A 14 -7.44 18.50 -28.35
N LEU A 15 -6.76 19.53 -28.80
CA LEU A 15 -6.19 20.57 -28.00
C LEU A 15 -7.18 21.72 -27.85
N VAL A 16 -7.55 22.09 -26.64
CA VAL A 16 -8.41 23.24 -26.36
C VAL A 16 -7.52 24.47 -26.09
N ALA A 17 -7.50 25.42 -27.02
CA ALA A 17 -6.82 26.71 -26.80
C ALA A 17 -7.64 27.54 -25.80
N MET A 18 -7.07 27.87 -24.65
CA MET A 18 -7.68 28.75 -23.66
C MET A 18 -6.86 30.03 -23.51
N ASN A 19 -7.55 31.17 -23.50
CA ASN A 19 -6.97 32.51 -23.51
C ASN A 19 -5.86 32.69 -22.45
N GLY A 20 -4.63 32.96 -22.91
CA GLY A 20 -3.49 33.33 -22.05
C GLY A 20 -2.67 32.15 -21.52
N TRP A 21 -3.13 30.92 -21.70
CA TRP A 21 -2.41 29.68 -21.50
C TRP A 21 -2.26 29.01 -22.86
N GLY A 22 -1.10 28.47 -23.15
CA GLY A 22 -0.92 27.64 -24.33
C GLY A 22 -1.91 26.48 -24.37
N GLN A 23 -1.62 25.50 -25.16
CA GLN A 23 -2.47 24.33 -25.33
C GLN A 23 -2.52 23.49 -24.03
N VAL A 24 -3.72 23.27 -23.47
CA VAL A 24 -3.94 22.40 -22.30
C VAL A 24 -4.43 21.02 -22.77
N VAL A 25 -3.73 19.96 -22.37
CA VAL A 25 -4.11 18.58 -22.67
C VAL A 25 -4.94 18.04 -21.51
N LEU A 26 -6.12 17.51 -21.83
CA LEU A 26 -7.06 16.91 -20.87
C LEU A 26 -6.91 15.39 -20.87
N SER A 27 -6.97 14.76 -19.71
CA SER A 27 -7.08 13.32 -19.57
C SER A 27 -8.18 12.99 -18.54
N PRO A 28 -9.20 12.16 -18.91
CA PRO A 28 -9.49 11.64 -20.26
C PRO A 28 -9.65 12.76 -21.29
N GLU A 29 -9.33 12.50 -22.56
CA GLU A 29 -9.54 13.49 -23.62
C GLU A 29 -11.02 13.93 -23.73
N ASN A 30 -11.25 15.14 -24.21
CA ASN A 30 -12.61 15.59 -24.44
C ASN A 30 -13.31 14.72 -25.49
N GLY A 31 -14.43 14.11 -25.13
CA GLY A 31 -15.16 13.14 -25.95
C GLY A 31 -14.66 11.72 -25.87
N ALA A 32 -13.71 11.41 -24.98
CA ALA A 32 -13.21 10.06 -24.75
C ALA A 32 -14.35 9.10 -24.40
N LYS A 33 -14.26 7.87 -24.91
CA LYS A 33 -15.16 6.76 -24.64
C LYS A 33 -14.38 5.62 -24.00
N ASP A 34 -15.09 4.69 -23.40
CA ASP A 34 -14.50 3.51 -22.74
C ASP A 34 -13.51 3.87 -21.62
N VAL A 35 -13.76 4.98 -20.93
CA VAL A 35 -12.97 5.45 -19.80
C VAL A 35 -13.20 4.56 -18.58
N CYS A 36 -12.15 4.28 -17.80
CA CYS A 36 -12.27 3.50 -16.57
C CYS A 36 -13.16 4.20 -15.54
N ILE A 37 -13.90 3.42 -14.76
CA ILE A 37 -14.84 3.94 -13.76
C ILE A 37 -14.16 4.67 -12.61
N ASP A 38 -12.92 4.33 -12.35
CA ASP A 38 -12.04 4.87 -11.29
C ASP A 38 -11.01 5.89 -11.83
N THR A 39 -11.27 6.45 -13.01
CA THR A 39 -10.35 7.37 -13.67
C THR A 39 -10.07 8.62 -12.83
N HIS A 40 -8.81 8.99 -12.73
CA HIS A 40 -8.43 10.34 -12.32
C HIS A 40 -8.57 11.28 -13.52
N LEU A 41 -8.85 12.54 -13.22
CA LEU A 41 -8.87 13.59 -14.22
C LEU A 41 -7.53 14.33 -14.20
N SER A 42 -7.01 14.77 -15.34
CA SER A 42 -5.80 15.61 -15.32
C SER A 42 -5.75 16.65 -16.42
N LEU A 43 -5.02 17.74 -16.11
CA LEU A 43 -4.69 18.81 -17.04
C LEU A 43 -3.16 18.87 -17.14
N THR A 44 -2.65 18.82 -18.37
CA THR A 44 -1.22 19.07 -18.61
C THR A 44 -1.05 20.37 -19.38
N PHE A 45 -0.27 21.25 -18.82
CA PHE A 45 -0.02 22.62 -19.32
C PHE A 45 1.33 22.68 -20.07
N ASP A 46 1.56 23.78 -20.76
CA ASP A 46 2.84 24.07 -21.44
C ASP A 46 3.96 24.51 -20.47
N LYS A 47 3.59 24.94 -19.26
CA LYS A 47 4.49 25.41 -18.19
C LYS A 47 4.07 24.83 -16.85
N ASP A 48 4.95 24.92 -15.86
CA ASP A 48 4.66 24.53 -14.48
C ASP A 48 3.49 25.35 -13.91
N VAL A 49 2.66 24.67 -13.13
CA VAL A 49 1.44 25.25 -12.55
C VAL A 49 1.46 25.12 -11.03
N THR A 50 0.66 25.97 -10.41
CA THR A 50 0.47 26.00 -8.96
C THR A 50 -1.01 25.82 -8.65
N ILE A 51 -1.32 25.01 -7.65
CA ILE A 51 -2.69 24.83 -7.15
C ILE A 51 -3.16 26.13 -6.47
N GLY A 52 -4.38 26.52 -6.77
CA GLY A 52 -5.02 27.66 -6.10
C GLY A 52 -5.60 27.27 -4.73
N LYS A 53 -6.12 28.29 -4.02
CA LYS A 53 -6.69 28.13 -2.67
C LYS A 53 -8.20 28.24 -2.63
N LYS A 54 -8.86 28.30 -3.79
CA LYS A 54 -10.31 28.48 -3.91
C LYS A 54 -10.81 27.98 -5.25
N GLY A 55 -12.11 27.88 -5.38
CA GLY A 55 -12.76 27.38 -6.60
C GLY A 55 -13.14 25.92 -6.44
N LYS A 56 -13.95 25.47 -7.36
CA LYS A 56 -14.54 24.12 -7.32
C LYS A 56 -14.31 23.40 -8.62
N VAL A 57 -14.05 22.11 -8.51
CA VAL A 57 -14.17 21.17 -9.64
C VAL A 57 -15.47 20.41 -9.45
N LYS A 58 -16.30 20.33 -10.49
CA LYS A 58 -17.59 19.65 -10.41
C LYS A 58 -17.73 18.69 -11.57
N VAL A 59 -18.22 17.51 -11.28
CA VAL A 59 -18.56 16.48 -12.25
C VAL A 59 -20.08 16.35 -12.33
N TRP A 60 -20.60 16.30 -13.52
CA TRP A 60 -22.02 16.32 -13.81
C TRP A 60 -22.40 15.13 -14.68
N ASP A 61 -23.46 14.44 -14.35
CA ASP A 61 -24.10 13.47 -15.23
C ASP A 61 -24.65 14.22 -16.48
N ALA A 62 -24.20 13.83 -17.66
CA ALA A 62 -24.51 14.57 -18.89
C ALA A 62 -25.95 14.42 -19.34
N GLU A 63 -26.61 13.33 -18.98
CA GLU A 63 -28.02 13.04 -19.33
C GLU A 63 -28.98 13.82 -18.42
N THR A 64 -28.74 13.74 -17.11
CA THR A 64 -29.66 14.33 -16.12
C THR A 64 -29.34 15.77 -15.75
N GLY A 65 -28.12 16.22 -16.04
CA GLY A 65 -27.60 17.50 -15.59
C GLY A 65 -27.39 17.61 -14.07
N LYS A 66 -27.49 16.50 -13.35
CA LYS A 66 -27.26 16.47 -11.90
C LYS A 66 -25.77 16.44 -11.60
N MET A 67 -25.36 17.19 -10.58
CA MET A 67 -23.99 17.12 -10.06
C MET A 67 -23.81 15.80 -9.32
N VAL A 68 -22.75 15.06 -9.66
CA VAL A 68 -22.41 13.76 -9.06
C VAL A 68 -21.24 13.86 -8.09
N ASP A 69 -20.31 14.78 -8.34
CA ASP A 69 -19.19 15.01 -7.46
C ASP A 69 -18.74 16.47 -7.45
N MET A 70 -18.16 16.91 -6.34
CA MET A 70 -17.64 18.27 -6.19
C MET A 70 -16.45 18.31 -5.24
N LEU A 71 -15.36 18.89 -5.71
CA LEU A 71 -14.17 19.21 -4.94
C LEU A 71 -14.12 20.72 -4.71
N ASP A 72 -14.01 21.15 -3.45
CA ASP A 72 -13.95 22.57 -3.07
C ASP A 72 -12.59 22.91 -2.46
N LEU A 73 -11.75 23.64 -3.19
CA LEU A 73 -10.40 23.99 -2.76
C LEU A 73 -10.32 25.01 -1.63
N SER A 74 -11.46 25.58 -1.22
CA SER A 74 -11.52 26.38 0.01
C SER A 74 -11.44 25.52 1.27
N ILE A 75 -11.62 24.19 1.14
CA ILE A 75 -11.50 23.20 2.20
C ILE A 75 -10.10 22.60 2.10
N PRO A 76 -9.26 22.70 3.14
CA PRO A 76 -7.92 22.14 3.12
C PRO A 76 -7.95 20.60 3.06
N ALA A 77 -6.91 20.02 2.45
CA ALA A 77 -6.81 18.57 2.23
C ALA A 77 -6.81 17.78 3.54
N GLY A 78 -6.04 18.22 4.53
CA GLY A 78 -5.91 17.57 5.82
C GLY A 78 -5.00 18.36 6.76
N PRO A 79 -4.79 17.87 7.98
CA PRO A 79 -3.85 18.49 8.91
C PRO A 79 -2.41 18.38 8.39
N THR A 80 -1.56 19.34 8.75
CA THR A 80 -0.16 19.39 8.40
C THR A 80 0.71 19.40 9.65
N ALA A 81 2.02 19.19 9.52
CA ALA A 81 2.96 19.25 10.66
C ALA A 81 2.92 20.59 11.41
N SER A 82 2.56 21.68 10.75
CA SER A 82 2.35 23.00 11.38
C SER A 82 1.01 23.12 12.13
N GLN A 83 0.13 22.14 11.92
CA GLN A 83 -1.17 22.03 12.59
C GLN A 83 -1.28 20.60 13.16
N PRO A 84 -0.46 20.26 14.17
CA PRO A 84 -0.45 18.92 14.71
C PRO A 84 -1.84 18.62 15.27
N ASN A 85 -2.32 17.45 14.95
CA ASN A 85 -3.52 16.81 15.44
C ASN A 85 -4.59 17.80 15.93
N ASN A 86 -5.55 18.11 15.12
CA ASN A 86 -6.68 18.88 15.63
C ASN A 86 -7.28 18.10 16.82
N PRO A 87 -7.06 18.54 18.09
CA PRO A 87 -7.56 17.82 19.25
C PRO A 87 -9.08 17.77 19.31
N ASN A 88 -9.75 18.53 18.44
CA ASN A 88 -11.20 18.57 18.29
C ASN A 88 -11.67 17.77 17.05
N ALA A 89 -10.80 17.09 16.32
CA ALA A 89 -11.22 16.17 15.28
C ALA A 89 -11.95 14.99 15.95
N ILE A 90 -13.27 15.00 15.83
CA ILE A 90 -14.10 13.92 16.31
C ILE A 90 -14.29 12.95 15.14
N TYR A 91 -13.48 11.94 15.10
CA TYR A 91 -13.74 10.78 14.27
C TYR A 91 -14.90 10.01 14.89
N THR A 92 -15.87 9.65 14.08
CA THR A 92 -16.91 8.75 14.54
C THR A 92 -16.24 7.41 14.89
N PRO A 93 -16.23 6.98 16.14
CA PRO A 93 -15.64 5.69 16.48
C PRO A 93 -16.45 4.64 15.74
N THR A 94 -15.83 4.02 14.75
CA THR A 94 -16.42 2.86 14.09
C THR A 94 -15.77 1.64 14.68
N PRO A 95 -16.46 0.90 15.55
CA PRO A 95 -15.94 -0.36 16.01
C PRO A 95 -15.65 -1.21 14.80
N TYR A 96 -14.43 -1.68 14.71
CA TYR A 96 -14.00 -2.51 13.62
C TYR A 96 -14.69 -3.86 13.71
N ILE A 97 -15.64 -4.09 12.84
CA ILE A 97 -16.39 -5.34 12.80
C ILE A 97 -15.98 -6.10 11.56
N TYR A 98 -15.19 -7.15 11.73
CA TYR A 98 -14.82 -8.09 10.69
C TYR A 98 -16.02 -8.96 10.29
N LYS A 99 -17.00 -8.37 9.62
CA LYS A 99 -18.15 -9.10 9.09
C LYS A 99 -18.62 -8.53 7.77
N GLU A 100 -19.33 -9.34 7.02
CA GLU A 100 -20.04 -8.88 5.84
C GLU A 100 -21.10 -7.83 6.22
N GLY A 101 -21.22 -6.84 5.37
CA GLY A 101 -22.18 -5.76 5.54
C GLY A 101 -22.21 -4.82 4.33
N PRO A 102 -23.18 -3.94 4.26
CA PRO A 102 -23.23 -2.96 3.18
C PRO A 102 -22.00 -2.05 3.24
N ARG A 103 -21.38 -1.83 2.08
CA ARG A 103 -20.27 -0.88 1.95
C ARG A 103 -20.77 0.54 2.05
N ALA A 104 -20.07 1.38 2.78
CA ALA A 104 -20.28 2.83 2.77
C ALA A 104 -19.82 3.40 1.43
N THR A 105 -20.41 4.52 1.02
CA THR A 105 -20.05 5.19 -0.23
C THR A 105 -20.15 6.71 -0.07
N ASN A 106 -19.32 7.44 -0.79
CA ASN A 106 -19.39 8.89 -0.88
C ASN A 106 -20.74 9.38 -1.44
N ARG A 107 -21.50 8.54 -2.12
CA ARG A 107 -22.85 8.84 -2.64
C ARG A 107 -23.89 9.05 -1.55
N ASN A 108 -23.64 8.60 -0.32
CA ASN A 108 -24.51 8.84 0.82
C ASN A 108 -24.38 10.28 1.35
N THR A 109 -23.40 11.03 0.86
CA THR A 109 -23.30 12.47 1.12
C THR A 109 -24.37 13.19 0.32
N LYS A 110 -24.91 14.30 0.86
CA LYS A 110 -25.86 15.11 0.13
C LYS A 110 -25.23 15.59 -1.17
N ALA A 111 -25.88 15.36 -2.30
CA ALA A 111 -25.43 15.88 -3.59
C ALA A 111 -25.18 17.39 -3.49
N GLY A 112 -24.01 17.82 -3.94
CA GLY A 112 -23.63 19.23 -3.88
C GLY A 112 -22.97 19.70 -2.60
N THR A 113 -22.84 18.86 -1.59
CA THR A 113 -21.89 19.14 -0.51
C THR A 113 -20.51 18.68 -0.96
N PRO A 114 -19.44 19.41 -0.59
CA PRO A 114 -18.10 18.88 -0.70
C PRO A 114 -18.14 17.56 0.04
N SER A 115 -17.84 16.49 -0.66
CA SER A 115 -18.15 15.17 -0.18
C SER A 115 -17.42 14.89 1.11
N GLY A 116 -18.02 14.13 1.92
CA GLY A 116 -17.44 13.63 3.16
C GLY A 116 -17.04 14.73 4.16
N ALA A 117 -16.35 15.78 3.74
CA ALA A 117 -15.72 16.79 4.60
C ALA A 117 -16.64 17.39 5.66
N ASN A 118 -17.89 17.60 5.32
CA ASN A 118 -18.86 18.18 6.26
C ASN A 118 -19.80 17.16 6.91
N GLN A 119 -19.70 15.92 6.51
CA GLN A 119 -20.59 14.88 7.00
C GLN A 119 -20.02 14.17 8.24
N TRP A 120 -18.73 13.95 8.24
CA TRP A 120 -18.03 13.19 9.28
C TRP A 120 -17.41 14.09 10.32
N ASP A 121 -17.31 15.39 10.04
CA ASP A 121 -16.30 16.13 10.63
C ASP A 121 -16.61 17.58 10.95
N ARG A 122 -16.14 17.94 12.08
CA ARG A 122 -16.03 19.29 12.57
C ARG A 122 -14.69 19.94 12.23
N SER A 123 -13.73 19.18 11.69
CA SER A 123 -12.39 19.67 11.35
C SER A 123 -12.34 20.48 10.06
N ARG A 124 -13.31 20.32 9.16
CA ARG A 124 -13.40 21.01 7.88
C ARG A 124 -12.30 20.67 6.90
N TYR A 125 -11.79 19.44 6.93
CA TYR A 125 -10.86 18.92 5.93
C TYR A 125 -11.58 18.16 4.81
N GLN A 126 -10.85 17.88 3.74
CA GLN A 126 -11.33 16.96 2.69
C GLN A 126 -11.41 15.54 3.22
N TRP A 127 -12.44 14.82 2.79
CA TRP A 127 -12.67 13.44 3.19
C TRP A 127 -13.09 12.59 2.02
N ASN A 128 -12.53 11.38 1.94
CA ASN A 128 -12.88 10.38 0.94
C ASN A 128 -13.11 9.03 1.61
N ILE A 129 -14.24 8.42 1.37
CA ILE A 129 -14.53 7.05 1.81
C ILE A 129 -13.82 6.11 0.85
N ILE A 130 -12.82 5.39 1.34
CA ILE A 130 -11.99 4.46 0.59
C ILE A 130 -12.26 3.05 1.10
N GLY A 131 -12.32 2.05 0.21
CA GLY A 131 -12.56 0.66 0.56
C GLY A 131 -13.96 0.33 1.08
N GLY A 132 -14.89 1.27 0.99
CA GLY A 132 -16.29 1.06 1.35
C GLY A 132 -16.59 1.09 2.85
N PHE A 133 -15.72 1.66 3.67
CA PHE A 133 -15.91 1.80 5.11
C PHE A 133 -16.19 3.25 5.50
N SER A 134 -17.01 3.44 6.52
CA SER A 134 -17.50 4.76 6.92
C SER A 134 -16.45 5.70 7.51
N ASP A 135 -15.32 5.18 7.91
CA ASP A 135 -14.18 5.93 8.38
C ASP A 135 -13.37 6.47 7.19
N ALA A 136 -13.68 7.66 6.81
CA ALA A 136 -13.07 8.33 5.67
C ALA A 136 -11.60 8.72 5.92
N PHE A 137 -10.89 8.95 4.84
CA PHE A 137 -9.50 9.43 4.83
C PHE A 137 -9.44 10.90 4.40
N HIS A 138 -8.53 11.65 4.97
CA HIS A 138 -8.09 12.90 4.37
C HIS A 138 -7.38 12.59 3.05
N PHE A 139 -7.57 13.44 2.05
CA PHE A 139 -6.92 13.27 0.75
C PHE A 139 -6.66 14.60 0.07
N TYR A 140 -5.75 14.64 -0.88
CA TYR A 140 -5.49 15.78 -1.72
C TYR A 140 -6.42 15.73 -2.93
N PRO A 141 -7.38 16.66 -3.07
CA PRO A 141 -8.31 16.67 -4.20
C PRO A 141 -7.61 16.98 -5.53
N ILE A 142 -6.49 17.69 -5.48
CA ILE A 142 -5.64 17.96 -6.64
C ILE A 142 -4.18 17.86 -6.20
N ILE A 143 -3.39 17.13 -6.99
CA ILE A 143 -1.94 17.05 -6.83
C ILE A 143 -1.28 17.61 -8.10
N VAL A 144 -0.23 18.41 -7.92
CA VAL A 144 0.49 19.04 -9.03
C VAL A 144 1.93 18.57 -9.05
N HIS A 145 2.33 18.03 -10.20
CA HIS A 145 3.71 17.67 -10.50
C HIS A 145 4.19 18.44 -11.74
N GLY A 146 4.90 19.54 -11.51
CA GLY A 146 5.39 20.41 -12.57
C GLY A 146 4.24 20.95 -13.44
N LYS A 147 4.14 20.46 -14.67
CA LYS A 147 3.13 20.87 -15.66
C LYS A 147 1.79 20.16 -15.54
N LYS A 148 1.71 19.10 -14.77
CA LYS A 148 0.52 18.26 -14.67
C LYS A 148 -0.21 18.49 -13.34
N ALA A 149 -1.50 18.79 -13.43
CA ALA A 149 -2.43 18.80 -12.30
C ALA A 149 -3.37 17.61 -12.40
N THR A 150 -3.29 16.67 -11.45
CA THR A 150 -4.16 15.49 -11.35
C THR A 150 -5.25 15.76 -10.33
N ILE A 151 -6.50 15.49 -10.70
CA ILE A 151 -7.71 15.69 -9.91
C ILE A 151 -8.22 14.34 -9.47
N TYR A 152 -8.31 14.14 -8.17
CA TYR A 152 -8.76 12.92 -7.52
C TYR A 152 -10.23 13.08 -7.12
N LEU A 153 -11.11 12.40 -7.86
CA LEU A 153 -12.52 12.35 -7.52
C LEU A 153 -12.73 11.51 -6.25
N HIS A 154 -13.87 11.71 -5.61
CA HIS A 154 -14.24 10.83 -4.52
C HIS A 154 -14.52 9.42 -5.06
N ASN A 155 -14.12 8.41 -4.31
CA ASN A 155 -14.24 7.02 -4.73
C ASN A 155 -15.71 6.64 -5.01
N ASN A 156 -15.91 5.85 -6.04
CA ASN A 156 -17.22 5.26 -6.39
C ASN A 156 -18.32 6.28 -6.74
N MET A 157 -17.97 7.45 -7.26
CA MET A 157 -18.94 8.48 -7.67
C MET A 157 -19.44 8.29 -9.10
N LEU A 158 -18.67 7.66 -9.97
CA LEU A 158 -19.05 7.43 -11.36
C LEU A 158 -19.79 6.10 -11.54
N ASP A 159 -20.57 5.98 -12.62
CA ASP A 159 -21.32 4.77 -12.99
C ASP A 159 -20.90 4.27 -14.36
N TYR A 160 -20.92 2.97 -14.56
CA TYR A 160 -20.67 2.34 -15.85
C TYR A 160 -21.67 2.81 -16.92
N GLY A 161 -21.16 2.99 -18.14
CA GLY A 161 -21.96 3.33 -19.32
C GLY A 161 -22.46 4.77 -19.38
N LYS A 162 -22.29 5.57 -18.32
CA LYS A 162 -22.73 6.96 -18.29
C LYS A 162 -21.71 7.92 -18.89
N GLU A 163 -22.21 9.05 -19.38
CA GLU A 163 -21.43 10.18 -19.84
C GLU A 163 -21.43 11.29 -18.80
N TYR A 164 -20.29 11.90 -18.61
CA TYR A 164 -20.08 12.98 -17.66
C TYR A 164 -19.46 14.21 -18.35
N TYR A 165 -19.68 15.40 -17.79
CA TYR A 165 -18.91 16.58 -18.12
C TYR A 165 -18.34 17.23 -16.86
N VAL A 166 -17.18 17.87 -17.03
CA VAL A 166 -16.46 18.55 -15.95
C VAL A 166 -16.57 20.05 -16.12
N THR A 167 -16.73 20.76 -15.00
CA THR A 167 -16.56 22.21 -14.91
C THR A 167 -15.54 22.52 -13.83
N MET A 168 -14.73 23.55 -14.06
CA MET A 168 -13.73 24.02 -13.11
C MET A 168 -13.82 25.52 -12.99
N ASP A 169 -13.93 26.01 -11.75
CA ASP A 169 -13.97 27.45 -11.48
C ASP A 169 -12.56 28.07 -11.68
N LYS A 170 -12.54 29.35 -12.00
CA LYS A 170 -11.31 30.16 -11.95
C LYS A 170 -10.72 30.14 -10.53
N GLY A 171 -9.41 29.97 -10.44
CA GLY A 171 -8.69 29.97 -9.16
C GLY A 171 -8.47 28.59 -8.56
N VAL A 172 -8.90 27.52 -9.22
CA VAL A 172 -8.52 26.13 -8.90
C VAL A 172 -7.04 25.88 -9.24
N ILE A 173 -6.60 26.38 -10.39
CA ILE A 173 -5.18 26.49 -10.77
C ILE A 173 -4.87 27.97 -10.90
N GLU A 174 -3.77 28.43 -10.32
CA GLU A 174 -3.40 29.84 -10.32
C GLU A 174 -3.23 30.38 -11.74
N GLY A 175 -3.91 31.46 -12.04
CA GLY A 175 -3.90 32.11 -13.34
C GLY A 175 -4.72 31.42 -14.44
N PHE A 176 -5.25 30.21 -14.20
CA PHE A 176 -6.10 29.50 -15.15
C PHE A 176 -7.57 29.90 -15.03
N GLU A 177 -8.24 30.17 -16.17
CA GLU A 177 -9.61 30.65 -16.21
C GLU A 177 -10.67 29.59 -15.90
N GLY A 178 -10.24 28.33 -15.72
CA GLY A 178 -11.12 27.20 -15.45
C GLY A 178 -11.66 26.51 -16.70
N ILE A 179 -12.65 25.63 -16.50
CA ILE A 179 -13.27 24.83 -17.57
C ILE A 179 -14.77 25.09 -17.60
N LYS A 180 -15.26 25.57 -18.75
CA LYS A 180 -16.68 25.86 -18.96
C LYS A 180 -17.47 24.60 -19.27
N LYS A 181 -18.79 24.66 -19.02
CA LYS A 181 -19.71 23.59 -19.38
C LYS A 181 -19.59 23.23 -20.88
N GLY A 182 -19.44 21.94 -21.15
CA GLY A 182 -19.36 21.41 -22.52
C GLY A 182 -17.96 21.30 -23.10
N SER A 183 -16.94 21.88 -22.44
CA SER A 183 -15.54 21.84 -22.92
C SER A 183 -14.79 20.58 -22.55
N TRP A 184 -15.30 19.78 -21.63
CA TRP A 184 -14.68 18.52 -21.21
C TRP A 184 -15.75 17.49 -20.89
N ARG A 185 -15.82 16.46 -21.72
CA ARG A 185 -16.77 15.34 -21.58
C ARG A 185 -16.05 14.02 -21.76
N PHE A 186 -16.55 12.98 -21.11
CA PHE A 186 -16.07 11.62 -21.29
C PHE A 186 -17.17 10.63 -20.95
N LYS A 187 -17.07 9.41 -21.50
CA LYS A 187 -18.02 8.32 -21.25
C LYS A 187 -17.32 7.14 -20.61
N ILE A 188 -17.87 6.70 -19.48
CA ILE A 188 -17.38 5.50 -18.79
C ILE A 188 -17.73 4.27 -19.63
N LYS A 189 -16.82 3.31 -19.68
CA LYS A 189 -17.04 2.02 -20.34
C LYS A 189 -18.28 1.31 -19.79
N ALA A 190 -18.88 0.45 -20.60
CA ALA A 190 -19.96 -0.42 -20.14
C ALA A 190 -19.42 -1.42 -19.11
N PRO A 191 -20.26 -1.89 -18.16
CA PRO A 191 -19.84 -2.94 -17.26
C PRO A 191 -19.47 -4.18 -18.07
N SER A 192 -18.29 -4.71 -17.86
CA SER A 192 -17.90 -5.99 -18.41
C SER A 192 -18.60 -7.09 -17.62
N LYS A 193 -19.27 -8.03 -18.30
CA LYS A 193 -19.83 -9.23 -17.65
C LYS A 193 -18.74 -10.21 -17.21
N SER A 194 -17.56 -10.05 -17.72
CA SER A 194 -16.33 -10.71 -17.29
C SER A 194 -15.25 -9.65 -17.27
N PRO A 195 -14.32 -9.66 -16.32
CA PRO A 195 -13.08 -8.91 -16.46
C PRO A 195 -12.58 -9.20 -17.88
N ARG A 196 -12.27 -8.18 -18.67
CA ARG A 196 -11.66 -8.41 -19.97
C ARG A 196 -10.29 -9.02 -19.71
N GLY A 197 -10.26 -10.37 -19.62
CA GLY A 197 -9.02 -11.05 -19.89
C GLY A 197 -8.64 -10.61 -21.31
N GLU A 198 -7.73 -9.64 -21.45
CA GLU A 198 -6.86 -9.73 -22.60
C GLU A 198 -6.40 -11.16 -22.55
N THR A 199 -6.65 -11.93 -23.61
CA THR A 199 -5.95 -13.17 -23.84
C THR A 199 -4.50 -12.75 -23.71
N LEU A 200 -3.93 -12.94 -22.50
CA LEU A 200 -2.53 -12.75 -22.28
C LEU A 200 -1.94 -13.68 -23.29
N ASN A 201 -1.54 -13.11 -24.43
CA ASN A 201 -0.80 -13.86 -25.41
C ASN A 201 0.29 -14.51 -24.61
N SER A 202 0.22 -15.83 -24.49
CA SER A 202 1.02 -16.68 -23.62
C SER A 202 2.54 -16.51 -23.80
N ASN A 203 2.95 -15.54 -24.60
CA ASN A 203 4.32 -15.36 -25.05
C ASN A 203 5.03 -14.10 -24.60
N SER A 204 4.44 -13.14 -23.87
CA SER A 204 5.24 -11.96 -23.51
C SER A 204 5.26 -11.53 -22.04
N SER A 205 4.19 -11.62 -21.29
CA SER A 205 4.26 -11.11 -19.91
C SER A 205 4.03 -12.17 -18.82
N LEU A 206 3.34 -13.26 -19.12
CA LEU A 206 3.30 -14.41 -18.19
C LEU A 206 4.54 -15.30 -18.30
N SER A 207 5.29 -15.27 -19.42
CA SER A 207 6.57 -15.96 -19.52
C SER A 207 7.62 -15.36 -18.57
N THR A 208 7.55 -14.06 -18.28
CA THR A 208 8.42 -13.42 -17.27
C THR A 208 8.06 -13.85 -15.83
N LEU A 209 6.84 -14.29 -15.56
CA LEU A 209 6.49 -14.91 -14.28
C LEU A 209 7.06 -16.35 -14.15
N HIS A 210 7.40 -16.98 -15.27
CA HIS A 210 7.98 -18.33 -15.29
C HIS A 210 9.52 -18.36 -15.22
N ASP A 211 10.21 -17.26 -15.52
CA ASP A 211 11.69 -17.27 -15.70
C ASP A 211 12.51 -16.85 -14.48
N SER A 212 11.90 -16.51 -13.36
CA SER A 212 12.64 -16.42 -12.10
C SER A 212 12.81 -17.82 -11.47
N ARG A 213 13.34 -18.77 -12.25
CA ARG A 213 13.90 -20.00 -11.72
C ARG A 213 15.22 -19.68 -11.03
N SER A 214 15.17 -19.34 -9.75
CA SER A 214 16.29 -19.66 -8.89
C SER A 214 16.26 -21.18 -8.69
N THR A 215 17.23 -21.86 -9.29
CA THR A 215 17.54 -23.24 -9.02
C THR A 215 18.02 -23.37 -7.58
N LEU A 216 17.11 -23.53 -6.66
CA LEU A 216 17.39 -24.02 -5.32
C LEU A 216 16.74 -25.39 -5.19
N HIS A 217 17.60 -26.41 -5.36
CA HIS A 217 17.32 -27.76 -4.95
C HIS A 217 17.15 -27.78 -3.44
N ASP A 218 15.92 -27.80 -2.96
CA ASP A 218 15.61 -28.39 -1.68
C ASP A 218 14.20 -28.98 -1.68
N SER A 219 14.16 -30.28 -1.42
CA SER A 219 12.99 -31.15 -1.49
C SER A 219 12.00 -30.98 -0.33
N ARG A 220 11.93 -29.79 0.29
CA ARG A 220 11.20 -29.56 1.56
C ARG A 220 9.95 -28.70 1.53
N SER A 221 9.49 -28.18 0.40
CA SER A 221 8.28 -27.35 0.43
C SER A 221 7.35 -27.56 -0.75
N THR A 222 6.36 -28.40 -0.56
CA THR A 222 5.21 -28.52 -1.49
C THR A 222 4.40 -27.23 -1.59
N LEU A 223 4.38 -26.39 -0.58
CA LEU A 223 3.72 -25.08 -0.61
C LEU A 223 4.52 -24.07 -1.42
N HIS A 224 5.84 -24.08 -1.32
CA HIS A 224 6.73 -23.23 -2.10
C HIS A 224 6.57 -23.48 -3.61
N ALA A 225 6.46 -24.74 -4.02
CA ALA A 225 6.21 -25.10 -5.41
C ALA A 225 4.80 -24.70 -5.87
N SER A 226 3.80 -24.73 -5.00
CA SER A 226 2.43 -24.32 -5.32
C SER A 226 2.22 -22.81 -5.35
N LEU A 227 2.98 -22.05 -4.55
CA LEU A 227 2.95 -20.59 -4.55
C LEU A 227 3.81 -19.97 -5.67
N SER A 228 4.81 -20.70 -6.18
CA SER A 228 5.65 -20.25 -7.30
C SER A 228 4.96 -20.37 -8.66
N THR A 229 3.97 -21.25 -8.80
CA THR A 229 3.13 -21.38 -10.00
C THR A 229 1.81 -20.66 -9.77
N LEU A 230 1.71 -19.46 -10.31
CA LEU A 230 0.47 -18.67 -10.25
C LEU A 230 -0.54 -19.30 -11.24
N HIS A 231 -1.51 -20.05 -10.73
CA HIS A 231 -2.65 -20.47 -11.53
C HIS A 231 -3.63 -19.30 -11.67
N VAL A 232 -3.56 -18.59 -12.78
CA VAL A 232 -4.47 -17.48 -13.08
C VAL A 232 -5.74 -18.05 -13.71
N ASN A 233 -6.89 -17.84 -13.04
CA ASN A 233 -8.17 -18.08 -13.65
C ASN A 233 -8.55 -16.87 -14.54
N PRO A 234 -8.67 -17.01 -15.86
CA PRO A 234 -8.98 -15.89 -16.76
C PRO A 234 -10.28 -15.17 -16.41
N ASP A 235 -11.27 -15.88 -15.87
CA ASP A 235 -12.56 -15.30 -15.48
C ASP A 235 -12.47 -14.44 -14.20
N LYS A 236 -11.37 -14.55 -13.48
CA LYS A 236 -11.09 -13.83 -12.24
C LYS A 236 -9.79 -13.01 -12.32
N LEU A 237 -9.43 -12.60 -13.53
CA LEU A 237 -8.29 -11.73 -13.80
C LEU A 237 -8.76 -10.30 -14.03
N ILE A 238 -8.16 -9.37 -13.32
CA ILE A 238 -8.36 -7.92 -13.47
C ILE A 238 -7.02 -7.30 -13.86
N THR A 239 -7.03 -6.42 -14.85
CA THR A 239 -5.86 -5.63 -15.25
C THR A 239 -6.00 -4.20 -14.77
N VAL A 240 -4.99 -3.71 -14.07
CA VAL A 240 -4.85 -2.31 -13.64
C VAL A 240 -3.78 -1.63 -14.47
N ALA A 241 -4.09 -0.48 -15.07
CA ALA A 241 -3.16 0.32 -15.86
C ALA A 241 -3.41 1.81 -15.67
N ALA A 242 -2.43 2.54 -15.17
CA ALA A 242 -2.53 3.97 -14.88
C ALA A 242 -2.86 4.83 -16.12
N ASP A 243 -2.55 4.32 -17.32
CA ASP A 243 -2.84 4.97 -18.61
C ASP A 243 -4.28 4.76 -19.11
N GLY A 244 -5.12 4.03 -18.36
CA GLY A 244 -6.51 3.75 -18.70
C GLY A 244 -6.73 2.56 -19.64
N THR A 245 -5.68 1.84 -20.03
CA THR A 245 -5.79 0.67 -20.93
C THR A 245 -6.22 -0.61 -20.22
N GLY A 246 -6.26 -0.62 -18.89
CA GLY A 246 -6.71 -1.74 -18.07
C GLY A 246 -8.21 -1.79 -17.85
N ASP A 247 -8.66 -2.72 -17.03
CA ASP A 247 -10.02 -2.75 -16.51
C ASP A 247 -10.26 -1.59 -15.54
N PHE A 248 -9.23 -1.26 -14.76
CA PHE A 248 -9.15 -0.16 -13.81
C PHE A 248 -7.90 0.69 -14.04
N CYS A 249 -7.94 1.95 -13.59
CA CYS A 249 -6.79 2.84 -13.60
C CYS A 249 -6.02 2.80 -12.26
N THR A 250 -6.66 2.32 -11.18
CA THR A 250 -6.16 2.34 -9.81
C THR A 250 -6.20 0.94 -9.20
N LEU A 251 -5.28 0.68 -8.28
CA LEU A 251 -5.30 -0.55 -7.49
C LEU A 251 -6.53 -0.57 -6.57
N GLN A 252 -6.92 0.60 -6.02
CA GLN A 252 -8.11 0.73 -5.19
C GLN A 252 -9.39 0.34 -5.92
N GLY A 253 -9.55 0.81 -7.16
CA GLY A 253 -10.71 0.46 -7.98
C GLY A 253 -10.83 -1.05 -8.24
N ALA A 254 -9.72 -1.71 -8.51
CA ALA A 254 -9.67 -3.17 -8.66
C ALA A 254 -10.00 -3.89 -7.36
N LEU A 255 -9.46 -3.43 -6.23
CA LEU A 255 -9.75 -4.00 -4.91
C LEU A 255 -11.22 -3.80 -4.50
N ASP A 256 -11.82 -2.66 -4.85
CA ASP A 256 -13.25 -2.42 -4.60
C ASP A 256 -14.17 -3.34 -5.41
N TYR A 257 -13.71 -3.79 -6.58
CA TYR A 257 -14.44 -4.72 -7.44
C TYR A 257 -14.36 -6.17 -6.96
N VAL A 258 -13.22 -6.59 -6.42
CA VAL A 258 -13.02 -7.97 -5.93
C VAL A 258 -13.92 -8.24 -4.73
N PRO A 259 -14.63 -9.38 -4.67
CA PRO A 259 -15.48 -9.75 -3.54
C PRO A 259 -14.71 -9.81 -2.21
N ASP A 260 -15.42 -9.50 -1.14
CA ASP A 260 -14.93 -9.70 0.23
C ASP A 260 -15.17 -11.14 0.67
N PHE A 261 -14.38 -11.63 1.62
CA PHE A 261 -14.57 -12.91 2.30
C PHE A 261 -14.61 -14.15 1.38
N ALA A 262 -13.83 -14.17 0.30
CA ALA A 262 -13.63 -15.40 -0.45
C ALA A 262 -13.12 -16.52 0.49
N LYS A 263 -13.60 -17.75 0.27
CA LYS A 263 -13.49 -18.84 1.25
C LYS A 263 -12.47 -19.90 0.86
N SER A 264 -11.98 -19.87 -0.37
CA SER A 264 -11.08 -20.92 -0.87
C SER A 264 -10.22 -20.44 -2.04
N GLU A 265 -9.22 -21.24 -2.34
CA GLU A 265 -8.34 -21.03 -3.50
C GLU A 265 -9.12 -21.00 -4.83
N ALA A 266 -10.21 -21.76 -4.94
CA ALA A 266 -11.07 -21.74 -6.12
C ALA A 266 -11.77 -20.39 -6.36
N GLU A 267 -11.87 -19.57 -5.33
CA GLU A 267 -12.46 -18.23 -5.40
C GLU A 267 -11.41 -17.13 -5.61
N ARG A 268 -10.13 -17.47 -5.70
CA ARG A 268 -9.04 -16.50 -5.82
C ARG A 268 -9.18 -15.61 -7.05
N TRP A 269 -9.04 -14.32 -6.82
CA TRP A 269 -8.91 -13.29 -7.84
C TRP A 269 -7.46 -12.89 -8.04
N THR A 270 -7.11 -12.57 -9.28
CA THR A 270 -5.80 -12.03 -9.62
C THR A 270 -5.97 -10.61 -10.15
N ILE A 271 -5.24 -9.68 -9.54
CA ILE A 271 -5.12 -8.29 -9.98
C ILE A 271 -3.72 -8.15 -10.58
N PHE A 272 -3.64 -8.03 -11.90
CA PHE A 272 -2.40 -7.76 -12.62
C PHE A 272 -2.22 -6.26 -12.79
N VAL A 273 -1.13 -5.71 -12.24
CA VAL A 273 -0.84 -4.28 -12.25
C VAL A 273 0.28 -4.02 -13.25
N LYS A 274 -0.02 -3.29 -14.32
CA LYS A 274 0.97 -2.89 -15.34
C LYS A 274 1.95 -1.88 -14.77
N ASN A 275 3.14 -1.80 -15.38
CA ASN A 275 4.11 -0.78 -15.03
C ASN A 275 3.48 0.62 -15.12
N GLY A 276 3.67 1.39 -14.08
CA GLY A 276 3.07 2.71 -13.92
C GLY A 276 3.22 3.25 -12.51
N GLU A 277 2.91 4.52 -12.37
CA GLU A 277 2.87 5.24 -11.10
C GLU A 277 1.41 5.42 -10.68
N TYR A 278 1.08 4.91 -9.51
CA TYR A 278 -0.26 4.86 -8.92
C TYR A 278 -0.25 5.70 -7.64
N GLU A 279 -0.48 7.00 -7.79
CA GLU A 279 -0.50 7.95 -6.68
C GLU A 279 -1.87 7.94 -6.01
N GLU A 280 -2.07 7.04 -5.07
CA GLU A 280 -3.36 6.79 -4.42
C GLU A 280 -3.20 6.28 -2.99
N ILE A 281 -4.17 6.58 -2.11
CA ILE A 281 -4.33 5.83 -0.87
C ILE A 281 -5.04 4.53 -1.19
N VAL A 282 -4.40 3.41 -0.88
CA VAL A 282 -5.02 2.09 -0.98
C VAL A 282 -5.47 1.62 0.39
N TYR A 283 -6.76 1.33 0.50
CA TYR A 283 -7.34 0.79 1.72
C TYR A 283 -8.36 -0.31 1.41
N ALA A 284 -8.02 -1.53 1.75
CA ALA A 284 -8.90 -2.67 1.54
C ALA A 284 -9.06 -3.48 2.82
N ARG A 285 -10.26 -4.01 3.02
CA ARG A 285 -10.60 -4.90 4.12
C ARG A 285 -11.23 -6.18 3.61
N ASN A 286 -11.05 -7.24 4.40
CA ASN A 286 -11.76 -8.50 4.21
C ASN A 286 -11.45 -9.18 2.86
N LYS A 287 -10.34 -8.82 2.23
CA LYS A 287 -9.90 -9.44 0.99
C LYS A 287 -9.20 -10.76 1.31
N CYS A 288 -9.85 -11.84 0.93
CA CYS A 288 -9.32 -13.18 1.11
C CYS A 288 -9.08 -13.82 -0.25
N TYR A 289 -8.01 -14.61 -0.37
CA TYR A 289 -7.65 -15.27 -1.63
C TYR A 289 -7.54 -14.30 -2.80
N VAL A 290 -6.76 -13.23 -2.63
CA VAL A 290 -6.45 -12.27 -3.69
C VAL A 290 -4.96 -12.29 -3.98
N THR A 291 -4.63 -12.34 -5.26
CA THR A 291 -3.26 -12.13 -5.76
C THR A 291 -3.15 -10.74 -6.36
N ILE A 292 -2.20 -9.95 -5.89
CA ILE A 292 -1.80 -8.68 -6.49
C ILE A 292 -0.42 -8.88 -7.07
N VAL A 293 -0.30 -8.81 -8.38
CA VAL A 293 0.97 -9.04 -9.06
C VAL A 293 1.28 -7.91 -10.03
N GLY A 294 2.38 -7.22 -9.77
CA GLY A 294 2.92 -6.21 -10.67
C GLY A 294 3.64 -6.82 -11.86
N GLU A 295 3.64 -6.12 -12.97
CA GLU A 295 4.41 -6.47 -14.16
C GLU A 295 5.91 -6.53 -13.85
N SER A 296 6.41 -5.58 -13.02
CA SER A 296 7.76 -5.61 -12.45
C SER A 296 7.82 -4.84 -11.13
N ARG A 297 8.72 -5.24 -10.21
CA ARG A 297 8.86 -4.62 -8.90
C ARG A 297 9.14 -3.12 -8.97
N ASP A 298 10.10 -2.75 -9.79
CA ASP A 298 10.58 -1.36 -9.88
C ASP A 298 9.77 -0.54 -10.91
N GLY A 299 8.97 -1.19 -11.75
CA GLY A 299 8.08 -0.54 -12.70
C GLY A 299 6.69 -0.25 -12.16
N VAL A 300 6.24 -0.97 -11.13
CA VAL A 300 4.93 -0.73 -10.50
C VAL A 300 5.14 -0.03 -9.17
N LEU A 301 4.81 1.25 -9.11
CA LEU A 301 4.91 2.07 -7.90
C LEU A 301 3.52 2.50 -7.43
N VAL A 302 3.09 1.98 -6.28
CA VAL A 302 1.89 2.43 -5.57
C VAL A 302 2.33 3.31 -4.42
N HIS A 303 1.96 4.58 -4.43
CA HIS A 303 2.46 5.52 -3.43
C HIS A 303 1.46 6.63 -3.10
N TYR A 304 1.66 7.25 -1.95
CA TYR A 304 0.90 8.42 -1.55
C TYR A 304 1.59 9.19 -0.42
N ALA A 305 1.37 10.50 -0.37
CA ALA A 305 1.82 11.34 0.72
C ALA A 305 0.89 11.19 1.94
N ASN A 306 1.04 10.10 2.70
CA ASN A 306 0.26 9.78 3.89
C ASN A 306 1.15 9.53 5.11
N ASN A 307 0.74 10.01 6.27
CA ASN A 307 1.41 9.79 7.55
C ASN A 307 0.46 10.00 8.74
N GLU A 308 0.96 9.81 9.96
CA GLU A 308 0.19 9.97 11.21
C GLU A 308 -0.35 11.40 11.41
N VAL A 309 0.30 12.43 10.86
CA VAL A 309 -0.20 13.82 10.95
C VAL A 309 -1.37 14.03 9.99
N PHE A 310 -1.25 13.52 8.77
CA PHE A 310 -2.27 13.72 7.71
C PHE A 310 -3.51 12.86 7.96
N ASN A 311 -3.33 11.58 8.28
CA ASN A 311 -4.41 10.66 8.64
C ASN A 311 -4.15 10.03 10.01
N PRO A 312 -4.32 10.81 11.11
CA PRO A 312 -4.11 10.29 12.45
C PRO A 312 -5.12 9.19 12.78
N HIS A 313 -4.72 8.24 13.60
CA HIS A 313 -5.69 7.32 14.16
C HIS A 313 -6.60 8.05 15.15
N PRO A 314 -7.86 7.68 15.27
CA PRO A 314 -8.76 8.26 16.26
C PRO A 314 -8.23 8.08 17.69
N ALA A 315 -8.27 9.13 18.50
CA ALA A 315 -7.67 9.14 19.83
C ALA A 315 -8.31 8.14 20.81
N ASP A 316 -9.56 7.78 20.56
CA ASP A 316 -10.36 6.83 21.36
C ASP A 316 -10.26 5.38 20.85
N ILE A 317 -9.60 5.15 19.72
CA ILE A 317 -9.41 3.81 19.17
C ILE A 317 -8.01 3.31 19.48
N LYS A 318 -7.93 2.22 20.19
CA LYS A 318 -6.70 1.50 20.44
C LYS A 318 -6.35 0.63 19.23
N THR A 319 -5.74 1.23 18.24
CA THR A 319 -5.29 0.51 17.03
C THR A 319 -4.36 -0.64 17.40
N ASN A 320 -4.58 -1.80 16.80
CA ASN A 320 -3.75 -3.00 16.93
C ASN A 320 -3.69 -3.61 18.34
N GLU A 321 -4.45 -3.12 19.31
CA GLU A 321 -4.42 -3.64 20.69
C GLU A 321 -5.62 -4.51 21.04
N LEU A 322 -6.74 -4.24 20.43
CA LEU A 322 -7.97 -5.00 20.66
C LEU A 322 -8.45 -5.60 19.35
N LYS A 323 -8.83 -6.87 19.39
CA LYS A 323 -9.48 -7.54 18.24
C LYS A 323 -10.72 -6.74 17.83
N GLY A 324 -10.85 -6.47 16.54
CA GLY A 324 -11.97 -5.73 16.01
C GLY A 324 -11.86 -4.20 16.14
N THR A 325 -10.70 -3.66 16.55
CA THR A 325 -10.44 -2.22 16.49
C THR A 325 -9.87 -1.81 15.15
N PHE A 326 -10.08 -0.55 14.79
CA PHE A 326 -9.61 0.00 13.55
C PHE A 326 -8.07 0.13 13.53
N PRO A 327 -7.36 -0.32 12.50
CA PRO A 327 -5.92 -0.20 12.43
C PRO A 327 -5.47 1.23 12.18
N SER A 328 -4.16 1.45 12.23
CA SER A 328 -3.54 2.72 11.87
C SER A 328 -3.95 3.15 10.46
N ARG A 329 -4.14 4.45 10.24
CA ARG A 329 -4.60 5.06 8.99
C ARG A 329 -3.49 5.78 8.23
N ARG A 330 -2.28 5.71 8.72
CA ARG A 330 -1.14 6.49 8.26
C ARG A 330 -0.35 5.82 7.12
N ALA A 331 -0.62 4.55 6.82
CA ALA A 331 0.03 3.85 5.71
C ALA A 331 -0.48 4.35 4.34
N ALA A 332 0.40 4.39 3.35
CA ALA A 332 -0.01 4.66 1.96
C ALA A 332 -0.89 3.52 1.43
N THR A 333 -0.54 2.27 1.75
CA THR A 333 -1.34 1.07 1.44
C THR A 333 -1.67 0.31 2.71
N SER A 334 -2.95 0.05 2.94
CA SER A 334 -3.45 -0.76 4.04
C SER A 334 -4.31 -1.92 3.55
N LEU A 335 -3.89 -3.13 3.86
CA LEU A 335 -4.60 -4.39 3.58
C LEU A 335 -4.96 -5.02 4.93
N ASP A 336 -6.20 -4.81 5.35
CA ASP A 336 -6.64 -5.07 6.72
C ASP A 336 -7.68 -6.19 6.79
N ASN A 337 -7.54 -7.10 7.75
CA ASN A 337 -8.29 -8.35 7.82
C ASN A 337 -8.27 -9.12 6.49
N CYS A 338 -7.11 -9.19 5.88
CA CYS A 338 -6.89 -9.80 4.58
C CYS A 338 -6.12 -11.11 4.77
N HIS A 339 -6.65 -12.19 4.22
CA HIS A 339 -6.12 -13.53 4.47
C HIS A 339 -5.78 -14.23 3.15
N HIS A 340 -4.75 -15.08 3.16
CA HIS A 340 -4.30 -15.79 1.98
C HIS A 340 -4.00 -14.87 0.78
N LEU A 341 -3.51 -13.66 1.06
CA LEU A 341 -3.04 -12.76 0.01
C LEU A 341 -1.73 -13.24 -0.58
N VAL A 342 -1.55 -12.95 -1.86
CA VAL A 342 -0.28 -13.09 -2.56
C VAL A 342 0.09 -11.74 -3.17
N LEU A 343 1.22 -11.17 -2.74
CA LEU A 343 1.77 -9.92 -3.25
C LEU A 343 3.06 -10.21 -4.01
N LYS A 344 3.16 -9.80 -5.29
CA LYS A 344 4.36 -10.05 -6.10
C LYS A 344 4.75 -8.86 -6.96
N ASN A 345 6.06 -8.65 -7.14
CA ASN A 345 6.64 -7.74 -8.13
C ASN A 345 6.07 -6.31 -8.06
N ILE A 346 5.97 -5.72 -6.89
CA ILE A 346 5.34 -4.41 -6.70
C ILE A 346 6.10 -3.60 -5.65
N THR A 347 6.10 -2.27 -5.80
CA THR A 347 6.61 -1.34 -4.80
C THR A 347 5.47 -0.59 -4.14
N PHE A 348 5.43 -0.60 -2.80
CA PHE A 348 4.56 0.23 -1.97
C PHE A 348 5.39 1.28 -1.24
N GLN A 349 4.99 2.55 -1.32
CA GLN A 349 5.78 3.66 -0.81
C GLN A 349 4.92 4.73 -0.14
N THR A 350 5.43 5.34 0.92
CA THR A 350 4.93 6.63 1.38
C THR A 350 5.87 7.75 0.93
N ASP A 351 5.30 8.89 0.53
CA ASP A 351 6.07 10.07 0.12
C ASP A 351 6.26 11.06 1.26
N CYS A 352 5.72 10.75 2.44
CA CYS A 352 5.84 11.58 3.63
C CYS A 352 7.02 11.19 4.53
N LYS A 353 7.48 12.16 5.31
CA LYS A 353 8.36 11.94 6.46
C LYS A 353 7.55 11.77 7.74
N GLY A 354 8.14 11.13 8.74
CA GLY A 354 7.54 10.88 10.05
C GLY A 354 7.06 9.44 10.19
N GLN A 355 6.03 9.21 11.00
CA GLN A 355 5.42 7.88 11.13
C GLN A 355 4.51 7.62 9.93
N ALA A 356 5.02 6.84 8.99
CA ALA A 356 4.40 6.66 7.68
C ALA A 356 4.85 5.33 7.06
N GLU A 357 3.97 4.35 7.08
CA GLU A 357 4.22 3.06 6.44
C GLU A 357 3.97 3.13 4.93
N GLY A 358 4.83 2.45 4.16
CA GLY A 358 4.51 2.11 2.78
C GLY A 358 3.41 1.06 2.71
N LEU A 359 3.46 0.06 3.62
CA LEU A 359 2.48 -1.02 3.68
C LEU A 359 2.08 -1.37 5.12
N LEU A 360 0.78 -1.41 5.37
CA LEU A 360 0.18 -2.10 6.52
C LEU A 360 -0.50 -3.38 6.04
N LEU A 361 -0.12 -4.52 6.61
CA LEU A 361 -0.71 -5.82 6.33
C LEU A 361 -1.22 -6.44 7.62
N ASN A 362 -2.53 -6.66 7.70
CA ASN A 362 -3.19 -7.27 8.84
C ASN A 362 -4.04 -8.46 8.38
N GLY A 363 -3.78 -9.63 8.95
CA GLY A 363 -4.46 -10.87 8.61
C GLY A 363 -3.50 -12.05 8.65
N SER A 364 -3.90 -13.19 8.12
CA SER A 364 -3.13 -14.44 8.26
C SER A 364 -2.84 -15.13 6.94
N GLU A 365 -1.78 -15.93 6.95
CA GLU A 365 -1.36 -16.76 5.83
C GLU A 365 -1.11 -15.96 4.55
N ASN A 366 -0.53 -14.76 4.71
CA ASN A 366 -0.19 -13.89 3.60
C ASN A 366 1.22 -14.20 3.08
N TYR A 367 1.41 -14.05 1.78
CA TYR A 367 2.67 -14.29 1.10
C TYR A 367 3.08 -13.08 0.27
N ALA A 368 4.35 -12.69 0.35
CA ALA A 368 4.93 -11.64 -0.46
C ALA A 368 6.25 -12.11 -1.10
N GLU A 369 6.42 -11.85 -2.38
CA GLU A 369 7.62 -12.20 -3.12
C GLU A 369 8.07 -11.07 -4.03
N ASN A 370 9.35 -10.71 -3.94
CA ASN A 370 9.93 -9.64 -4.73
C ASN A 370 9.14 -8.31 -4.60
N VAL A 371 8.75 -7.99 -3.36
CA VAL A 371 8.04 -6.75 -3.02
C VAL A 371 9.04 -5.76 -2.40
N ARG A 372 8.96 -4.50 -2.81
CA ARG A 372 9.67 -3.42 -2.17
C ARG A 372 8.72 -2.57 -1.35
N ILE A 373 9.09 -2.26 -0.11
CA ILE A 373 8.32 -1.43 0.80
C ILE A 373 9.21 -0.27 1.25
N VAL A 374 8.75 0.95 1.02
CA VAL A 374 9.49 2.16 1.39
C VAL A 374 8.63 3.00 2.33
N GLY A 375 9.17 3.27 3.51
CA GLY A 375 8.51 4.07 4.54
C GLY A 375 9.42 5.13 5.13
N SER A 376 8.88 5.86 6.07
CA SER A 376 9.65 6.83 6.86
C SER A 376 9.21 6.75 8.31
N GLY A 377 10.15 6.46 9.22
CA GLY A 377 9.81 5.86 10.49
C GLY A 377 9.45 4.40 10.23
N ASP A 378 8.27 3.98 10.54
CA ASP A 378 7.76 2.63 10.28
C ASP A 378 7.58 2.41 8.76
N ALA A 379 8.23 1.43 8.14
CA ALA A 379 8.02 1.15 6.71
C ALA A 379 6.96 0.07 6.50
N LEU A 380 7.04 -1.00 7.27
CA LEU A 380 6.12 -2.12 7.26
C LEU A 380 5.46 -2.30 8.62
N GLN A 381 4.15 -2.19 8.67
CA GLN A 381 3.38 -2.69 9.81
C GLN A 381 2.74 -4.03 9.44
N VAL A 382 3.04 -5.08 10.22
CA VAL A 382 2.50 -6.42 9.99
C VAL A 382 1.90 -6.99 11.27
N ASN A 383 0.61 -7.36 11.21
CA ASN A 383 -0.11 -8.00 12.30
C ASN A 383 -0.78 -9.27 11.77
N GLY A 384 -0.32 -10.40 12.24
CA GLY A 384 -0.76 -11.71 11.76
C GLY A 384 0.35 -12.43 10.99
N SER A 385 0.05 -13.61 10.44
CA SER A 385 1.06 -14.44 9.81
C SER A 385 1.36 -14.02 8.37
N ALA A 386 2.65 -13.80 8.09
CA ALA A 386 3.11 -13.43 6.77
C ALA A 386 4.46 -14.08 6.44
N TYR A 387 4.63 -14.49 5.17
CA TYR A 387 5.87 -14.98 4.62
C TYR A 387 6.40 -14.03 3.54
N TRP A 388 7.61 -13.55 3.72
CA TRP A 388 8.29 -12.60 2.85
C TRP A 388 9.48 -13.28 2.18
N MET A 389 9.51 -13.30 0.85
CA MET A 389 10.57 -13.91 0.05
C MET A 389 11.21 -12.88 -0.88
N ASN A 390 12.52 -12.73 -0.83
CA ASN A 390 13.28 -11.81 -1.68
C ASN A 390 12.75 -10.36 -1.65
N CYS A 391 12.19 -9.92 -0.51
CA CYS A 391 11.63 -8.59 -0.35
C CYS A 391 12.68 -7.59 0.13
N GLU A 392 12.45 -6.30 -0.19
CA GLU A 392 13.23 -5.18 0.33
C GLU A 392 12.31 -4.30 1.18
N ILE A 393 12.70 -4.04 2.44
CA ILE A 393 11.98 -3.18 3.35
C ILE A 393 12.93 -2.06 3.77
N ASP A 394 12.61 -0.83 3.39
CA ASP A 394 13.45 0.35 3.56
C ASP A 394 12.70 1.41 4.36
N GLY A 395 13.13 1.65 5.60
CA GLY A 395 12.55 2.63 6.51
C GLY A 395 13.61 3.48 7.19
N ASP A 396 13.19 4.24 8.18
CA ASP A 396 14.12 4.97 9.06
C ASP A 396 14.22 4.25 10.42
N ALA A 397 13.43 4.60 11.43
CA ALA A 397 13.38 3.88 12.70
C ALA A 397 12.16 2.94 12.75
N ASP A 398 12.23 1.89 13.55
CA ASP A 398 11.15 0.89 13.66
C ASP A 398 10.66 0.38 12.30
N THR A 399 11.61 0.17 11.38
CA THR A 399 11.32 -0.16 9.97
C THR A 399 10.29 -1.28 9.83
N ILE A 400 10.32 -2.28 10.72
CA ILE A 400 9.24 -3.26 10.89
C ILE A 400 8.57 -3.05 12.24
N LEU A 401 7.27 -2.82 12.19
CA LEU A 401 6.39 -2.68 13.34
C LEU A 401 5.32 -3.76 13.27
N GLY A 402 5.08 -4.51 14.35
CA GLY A 402 4.02 -5.52 14.28
C GLY A 402 3.96 -6.46 15.47
N ARG A 403 3.00 -7.38 15.38
CA ARG A 403 2.65 -8.33 16.44
C ARG A 403 2.45 -9.75 15.96
N GLY A 404 2.53 -9.94 14.67
CA GLY A 404 2.26 -11.24 14.08
C GLY A 404 3.51 -12.08 13.91
N PRO A 405 3.36 -13.38 13.71
CA PRO A 405 4.44 -14.23 13.29
C PRO A 405 4.80 -13.93 11.83
N SER A 406 5.94 -13.31 11.62
CA SER A 406 6.44 -12.97 10.30
C SER A 406 7.73 -13.71 10.00
N PHE A 407 7.75 -14.36 8.86
CA PHE A 407 8.89 -15.13 8.38
C PHE A 407 9.51 -14.45 7.16
N PHE A 408 10.76 -14.03 7.28
CA PHE A 408 11.51 -13.36 6.23
C PHE A 408 12.60 -14.30 5.71
N ASN A 409 12.65 -14.47 4.40
CA ASN A 409 13.61 -15.35 3.74
C ASN A 409 14.27 -14.64 2.56
N HIS A 410 15.60 -14.57 2.54
CA HIS A 410 16.37 -13.84 1.54
C HIS A 410 15.96 -12.37 1.37
N CYS A 411 15.48 -11.74 2.44
CA CYS A 411 15.04 -10.35 2.44
C CYS A 411 16.16 -9.38 2.81
N THR A 412 16.03 -8.13 2.36
CA THR A 412 16.89 -7.04 2.79
C THR A 412 16.08 -6.05 3.63
N LEU A 413 16.53 -5.80 4.85
CA LEU A 413 15.95 -4.84 5.76
C LEU A 413 16.92 -3.68 5.98
N LYS A 414 16.50 -2.44 5.67
CA LYS A 414 17.32 -1.24 5.80
C LYS A 414 16.64 -0.23 6.72
N GLY A 415 17.40 0.38 7.61
CA GLY A 415 16.85 1.41 8.48
C GLY A 415 17.91 2.09 9.34
N SER A 416 17.46 2.99 10.19
CA SER A 416 18.27 3.71 11.17
C SER A 416 17.76 3.38 12.57
N PHE A 417 18.56 3.64 13.58
CA PHE A 417 18.19 3.53 14.98
C PHE A 417 17.87 2.09 15.42
N ALA A 418 16.60 1.65 15.36
CA ALA A 418 16.21 0.26 15.54
C ALA A 418 15.50 -0.23 14.27
N LEU A 419 15.93 -1.36 13.72
CA LEU A 419 15.30 -1.93 12.52
C LEU A 419 13.90 -2.49 12.82
N MET A 420 13.65 -2.87 14.07
CA MET A 420 12.36 -3.47 14.45
C MET A 420 11.90 -2.99 15.81
N TRP A 421 10.59 -2.87 15.94
CA TRP A 421 9.92 -2.82 17.23
C TRP A 421 9.13 -4.12 17.44
N ILE A 422 9.59 -4.98 18.34
CA ILE A 422 9.04 -6.33 18.53
C ILE A 422 7.93 -6.28 19.57
N ARG A 423 6.71 -6.64 19.17
CA ARG A 423 5.51 -6.52 20.01
C ARG A 423 4.61 -7.75 19.98
N ASN A 424 5.13 -8.91 19.61
CA ASN A 424 4.35 -10.14 19.67
C ASN A 424 4.04 -10.53 21.12
N THR A 425 2.92 -11.22 21.28
CA THR A 425 2.44 -11.71 22.57
C THR A 425 2.93 -13.15 22.82
N GLU A 426 2.57 -13.71 23.96
CA GLU A 426 2.89 -15.11 24.32
C GLU A 426 2.32 -16.12 23.33
N GLU A 427 1.17 -15.78 22.74
CA GLU A 427 0.39 -16.70 21.91
C GLU A 427 1.01 -16.99 20.54
N ASN A 428 1.90 -16.13 20.06
CA ASN A 428 2.46 -16.24 18.72
C ASN A 428 3.97 -15.98 18.66
N HIS A 429 4.60 -16.55 17.68
CA HIS A 429 5.96 -16.22 17.31
C HIS A 429 6.09 -14.77 16.83
N GLY A 430 7.30 -14.24 16.88
CA GLY A 430 7.60 -12.88 16.42
C GLY A 430 8.15 -12.84 15.00
N ASN A 431 9.26 -12.12 14.83
CA ASN A 431 9.92 -11.98 13.54
C ASN A 431 11.08 -12.97 13.42
N VAL A 432 11.07 -13.78 12.37
CA VAL A 432 12.12 -14.75 12.07
C VAL A 432 12.75 -14.42 10.72
N PHE A 433 14.07 -14.29 10.69
CA PHE A 433 14.85 -13.96 9.51
C PHE A 433 15.80 -15.11 9.17
N VAL A 434 15.69 -15.60 7.95
CA VAL A 434 16.54 -16.67 7.42
C VAL A 434 17.24 -16.17 6.17
N ASP A 435 18.57 -16.29 6.12
CA ASP A 435 19.40 -15.87 4.99
C ASP A 435 19.15 -14.42 4.55
N CYS A 436 18.82 -13.54 5.52
CA CYS A 436 18.48 -12.14 5.27
C CYS A 436 19.68 -11.21 5.47
N THR A 437 19.60 -10.02 4.87
CA THR A 437 20.58 -8.94 5.07
C THR A 437 19.95 -7.79 5.84
N LEU A 438 20.52 -7.44 7.00
CA LEU A 438 20.10 -6.34 7.85
C LEU A 438 21.12 -5.22 7.75
N VAL A 439 20.70 -4.04 7.29
CA VAL A 439 21.58 -2.90 6.99
C VAL A 439 21.23 -1.68 7.82
N GLY A 440 22.14 -1.26 8.66
CA GLY A 440 22.10 0.02 9.36
C GLY A 440 22.48 1.18 8.44
N LYS A 441 21.63 2.17 8.35
CA LYS A 441 21.88 3.41 7.60
C LYS A 441 22.76 4.38 8.38
N ASP A 442 22.91 4.19 9.68
CA ASP A 442 23.78 4.97 10.55
C ASP A 442 24.55 4.07 11.53
N ASN A 443 25.53 4.67 12.23
CA ASN A 443 26.41 3.95 13.16
C ASN A 443 25.77 3.67 14.55
N ARG A 444 24.47 3.93 14.70
CA ARG A 444 23.68 3.67 15.91
C ARG A 444 22.61 2.62 15.70
N THR A 445 22.54 2.05 14.50
CA THR A 445 21.48 1.11 14.17
C THR A 445 21.60 -0.18 14.94
N SER A 446 20.54 -0.55 15.63
CA SER A 446 20.34 -1.82 16.32
C SER A 446 19.42 -2.76 15.51
N ILE A 447 19.49 -4.07 15.76
CA ILE A 447 18.61 -5.06 15.16
C ILE A 447 17.17 -4.79 15.58
N ALA A 448 16.96 -4.58 16.88
CA ALA A 448 15.63 -4.35 17.41
C ALA A 448 15.66 -3.57 18.72
N ARG A 449 14.53 -2.96 19.04
CA ARG A 449 14.22 -2.53 20.38
C ARG A 449 13.05 -3.32 20.95
N LEU A 450 13.08 -3.50 22.27
CA LEU A 450 11.97 -4.07 23.02
C LEU A 450 11.20 -2.91 23.64
N PRO A 451 9.90 -2.85 23.47
CA PRO A 451 9.16 -1.74 24.00
C PRO A 451 8.99 -1.85 25.50
N SER A 452 9.40 -0.81 26.19
CA SER A 452 8.84 -0.43 27.48
C SER A 452 8.00 0.83 27.27
N ASN A 453 6.94 0.73 26.48
CA ASN A 453 6.15 1.90 26.14
C ASN A 453 4.98 2.05 27.10
N HIS A 454 4.99 3.08 27.93
CA HIS A 454 3.92 3.38 28.92
C HIS A 454 3.58 2.20 29.85
N GLY A 455 4.58 1.47 30.33
CA GLY A 455 4.40 0.33 31.23
C GLY A 455 3.92 -0.95 30.54
N LYS A 456 3.85 -0.98 29.21
CA LYS A 456 3.61 -2.22 28.46
C LYS A 456 4.93 -2.87 28.12
N ASN A 457 5.21 -3.96 28.78
CA ASN A 457 6.34 -4.81 28.46
C ASN A 457 5.90 -5.97 27.57
N TYR A 458 6.78 -6.41 26.71
CA TYR A 458 6.54 -7.58 25.84
C TYR A 458 7.55 -8.67 26.22
N PRO A 459 7.34 -9.36 27.35
CA PRO A 459 8.28 -10.35 27.86
C PRO A 459 8.45 -11.55 26.92
N HIS A 460 7.50 -11.76 26.04
CA HIS A 460 7.50 -12.85 25.06
C HIS A 460 7.94 -12.39 23.66
N ALA A 461 8.48 -11.17 23.55
CA ALA A 461 9.00 -10.67 22.26
C ALA A 461 9.99 -11.66 21.64
N GLU A 462 9.89 -11.85 20.32
CA GLU A 462 10.74 -12.82 19.62
C GLU A 462 11.33 -12.22 18.35
N CYS A 463 12.65 -12.30 18.25
CA CYS A 463 13.42 -12.00 17.06
C CYS A 463 14.48 -13.08 16.89
N VAL A 464 14.40 -13.83 15.81
CA VAL A 464 15.32 -14.94 15.52
C VAL A 464 16.03 -14.67 14.20
N LEU A 465 17.35 -14.64 14.23
CA LEU A 465 18.21 -14.48 13.06
C LEU A 465 18.95 -15.78 12.79
N LEU A 466 18.77 -16.33 11.60
CA LEU A 466 19.45 -17.54 11.14
C LEU A 466 20.21 -17.25 9.85
N ASN A 467 21.53 -17.42 9.85
CA ASN A 467 22.42 -17.17 8.71
C ASN A 467 22.32 -15.75 8.14
N CYS A 468 22.11 -14.75 8.98
CA CYS A 468 21.89 -13.39 8.50
C CYS A 468 23.19 -12.62 8.30
N THR A 469 23.23 -11.80 7.25
CA THR A 469 24.29 -10.81 7.03
C THR A 469 23.95 -9.53 7.79
N LEU A 470 24.86 -9.03 8.60
CA LEU A 470 24.69 -7.82 9.40
C LEU A 470 25.68 -6.75 8.92
N VAL A 471 25.15 -5.63 8.44
CA VAL A 471 25.92 -4.52 7.90
C VAL A 471 25.67 -3.28 8.77
N ASN A 472 26.72 -2.70 9.31
CA ASN A 472 26.66 -1.46 10.10
C ASN A 472 25.68 -1.53 11.31
N ILE A 473 25.64 -2.67 11.99
CA ILE A 473 24.85 -2.89 13.20
C ILE A 473 25.73 -2.70 14.44
N VAL A 474 25.22 -1.99 15.46
CA VAL A 474 25.96 -1.76 16.70
C VAL A 474 26.38 -3.08 17.37
N PRO A 475 27.56 -3.15 18.01
CA PRO A 475 28.05 -4.39 18.62
C PRO A 475 27.13 -4.99 19.69
N MET A 476 26.35 -4.16 20.40
CA MET A 476 25.35 -4.63 21.35
C MET A 476 24.17 -5.36 20.69
N GLY A 477 23.93 -5.13 19.40
CA GLY A 477 22.89 -5.75 18.59
C GLY A 477 21.49 -5.22 18.87
N TYR A 478 21.11 -5.07 20.10
CA TYR A 478 19.77 -4.65 20.54
C TYR A 478 19.85 -3.43 21.44
N GLU A 479 18.80 -2.61 21.44
CA GLU A 479 18.71 -1.50 22.38
C GLU A 479 18.44 -1.99 23.80
N THR A 480 18.56 -1.08 24.76
CA THR A 480 18.33 -1.37 26.19
C THR A 480 17.03 -2.14 26.38
N VAL A 481 17.17 -3.32 26.92
CA VAL A 481 16.07 -4.25 27.17
C VAL A 481 15.72 -4.17 28.65
N ALA A 482 14.46 -3.92 28.96
CA ALA A 482 14.00 -3.93 30.33
C ALA A 482 14.13 -5.34 30.94
N GLU A 483 14.37 -5.43 32.25
CA GLU A 483 14.56 -6.70 32.97
C GLU A 483 13.36 -7.65 32.80
N GLU A 484 12.16 -7.11 32.63
CA GLU A 484 10.94 -7.86 32.39
C GLU A 484 10.94 -8.60 31.03
N ALA A 485 11.82 -8.20 30.12
CA ALA A 485 12.00 -8.85 28.82
C ALA A 485 13.04 -9.98 28.84
N ARG A 486 13.45 -10.43 30.00
CA ARG A 486 14.41 -11.52 30.20
C ARG A 486 13.98 -12.84 29.53
N THR A 487 12.68 -13.04 29.37
CA THR A 487 12.10 -14.22 28.72
C THR A 487 11.93 -14.06 27.20
N ALA A 488 12.31 -12.90 26.64
CA ALA A 488 12.27 -12.68 25.20
C ALA A 488 13.23 -13.60 24.45
N HIS A 489 12.82 -14.05 23.27
CA HIS A 489 13.68 -14.83 22.38
C HIS A 489 14.44 -13.87 21.43
N LEU A 490 15.58 -13.39 21.87
CA LEU A 490 16.53 -12.66 21.05
C LEU A 490 17.63 -13.65 20.64
N TRP A 491 17.40 -14.41 19.58
CA TRP A 491 18.23 -15.54 19.21
C TRP A 491 18.97 -15.29 17.90
N GLU A 492 20.24 -15.63 17.89
CA GLU A 492 21.09 -15.54 16.69
C GLU A 492 21.80 -16.87 16.44
N PHE A 493 21.87 -17.26 15.17
CA PHE A 493 22.68 -18.37 14.69
C PHE A 493 23.42 -17.96 13.42
N ASN A 494 24.75 -18.12 13.43
CA ASN A 494 25.60 -17.89 12.26
C ASN A 494 25.43 -16.52 11.59
N SER A 495 25.32 -15.45 12.42
CA SER A 495 25.36 -14.09 11.91
C SER A 495 26.76 -13.73 11.41
N HIS A 496 26.87 -13.11 10.22
CA HIS A 496 28.14 -12.81 9.56
C HIS A 496 28.10 -11.44 8.88
N ASP A 497 29.27 -10.95 8.49
CA ASP A 497 29.42 -9.71 7.70
C ASP A 497 29.25 -10.01 6.18
N GLU A 498 29.35 -8.97 5.34
CA GLU A 498 29.25 -9.07 3.88
C GLU A 498 30.33 -9.96 3.25
N GLN A 499 31.42 -10.21 3.94
CA GLN A 499 32.51 -11.09 3.50
C GLN A 499 32.33 -12.53 4.01
N GLY A 500 31.22 -12.83 4.70
CA GLY A 500 30.94 -14.13 5.30
C GLY A 500 31.73 -14.42 6.58
N LYS A 501 32.39 -13.42 7.16
CA LYS A 501 33.11 -13.58 8.42
C LYS A 501 32.13 -13.51 9.60
N PRO A 502 32.20 -14.43 10.57
CA PRO A 502 31.35 -14.38 11.76
C PRO A 502 31.44 -13.04 12.51
N ILE A 503 30.29 -12.52 12.91
CA ILE A 503 30.19 -11.29 13.72
C ILE A 503 30.72 -11.57 15.12
N ASP A 504 31.47 -10.62 15.70
CA ASP A 504 31.83 -10.65 17.11
C ASP A 504 30.60 -10.35 17.98
N THR A 505 30.04 -11.39 18.57
CA THR A 505 28.86 -11.31 19.44
C THR A 505 29.18 -11.15 20.92
N SER A 506 30.46 -11.00 21.30
CA SER A 506 30.90 -10.86 22.70
C SER A 506 30.33 -9.64 23.43
N LYS A 507 29.89 -8.64 22.65
CA LYS A 507 29.31 -7.39 23.18
C LYS A 507 27.77 -7.36 23.02
N ARG A 508 27.12 -8.47 22.65
CA ARG A 508 25.66 -8.54 22.59
C ARG A 508 25.03 -8.26 23.95
N HIS A 509 23.78 -7.79 23.90
CA HIS A 509 22.99 -7.63 25.11
C HIS A 509 22.93 -8.98 25.89
N PRO A 510 23.00 -8.98 27.23
CA PRO A 510 23.05 -10.22 28.02
C PRO A 510 21.88 -11.21 27.81
N PHE A 511 20.74 -10.73 27.33
CA PHE A 511 19.57 -11.58 27.03
C PHE A 511 19.60 -12.20 25.62
N VAL A 512 20.58 -11.86 24.81
CA VAL A 512 20.74 -12.45 23.48
C VAL A 512 21.37 -13.82 23.60
N LYS A 513 20.70 -14.81 23.03
CA LYS A 513 21.21 -16.20 22.99
C LYS A 513 21.85 -16.47 21.63
N GLN A 514 23.10 -16.85 21.64
CA GLN A 514 23.75 -17.46 20.49
C GLN A 514 23.38 -18.95 20.48
N LEU A 515 22.67 -19.40 19.44
CA LEU A 515 22.25 -20.80 19.30
C LEU A 515 23.46 -21.68 18.97
N ASP A 516 23.60 -22.76 19.73
CA ASP A 516 24.65 -23.76 19.53
C ASP A 516 24.20 -24.77 18.46
N PRO A 517 25.02 -25.06 17.43
CA PRO A 517 24.64 -25.95 16.34
C PRO A 517 24.34 -27.39 16.76
N ILE A 518 24.80 -27.82 17.94
CA ILE A 518 24.60 -29.16 18.46
C ILE A 518 23.48 -29.17 19.51
N LYS A 519 23.58 -28.32 20.52
CA LYS A 519 22.63 -28.27 21.64
C LYS A 519 21.27 -27.73 21.24
N ASP A 520 21.25 -26.76 20.33
CA ASP A 520 20.03 -26.10 19.84
C ASP A 520 19.64 -26.56 18.42
N ALA A 521 20.19 -27.66 17.91
CA ALA A 521 19.97 -28.13 16.56
C ALA A 521 18.49 -28.28 16.18
N GLU A 522 17.66 -28.78 17.08
CA GLU A 522 16.22 -28.93 16.88
C GLU A 522 15.52 -27.56 16.77
N VAL A 523 15.90 -26.59 17.59
CA VAL A 523 15.39 -25.22 17.55
C VAL A 523 15.74 -24.56 16.23
N ILE A 524 17.00 -24.66 15.80
CA ILE A 524 17.46 -24.11 14.53
C ILE A 524 16.65 -24.69 13.36
N VAL A 525 16.46 -26.02 13.32
CA VAL A 525 15.67 -26.67 12.27
C VAL A 525 14.22 -26.21 12.26
N ARG A 526 13.58 -26.09 13.43
CA ARG A 526 12.19 -25.63 13.54
C ARG A 526 12.00 -24.22 13.03
N TYR A 527 12.90 -23.30 13.37
CA TYR A 527 12.80 -21.90 12.95
C TYR A 527 13.20 -21.65 11.48
N HIS A 528 13.71 -22.65 10.77
CA HIS A 528 13.83 -22.61 9.31
C HIS A 528 12.51 -22.95 8.58
N ASP A 529 11.50 -23.42 9.29
CA ASP A 529 10.19 -23.75 8.73
C ASP A 529 9.15 -22.68 9.12
N TYR A 530 8.71 -21.89 8.14
CA TYR A 530 7.68 -20.87 8.36
C TYR A 530 6.36 -21.45 8.92
N ARG A 531 6.05 -22.73 8.62
CA ARG A 531 4.85 -23.41 9.14
C ARG A 531 4.92 -23.60 10.65
N TYR A 532 6.12 -23.81 11.19
CA TYR A 532 6.34 -23.81 12.64
C TYR A 532 6.13 -22.41 13.20
N VAL A 533 6.70 -21.38 12.56
CA VAL A 533 6.59 -19.99 13.00
C VAL A 533 5.13 -19.49 12.98
N TRP A 534 4.31 -20.02 12.08
CA TRP A 534 2.89 -19.66 12.00
C TRP A 534 1.98 -20.39 13.00
N GLN A 535 2.49 -21.38 13.71
CA GLN A 535 1.73 -22.07 14.75
C GLN A 535 1.62 -21.21 16.01
N THR A 536 0.62 -21.50 16.82
CA THR A 536 0.56 -20.98 18.18
C THR A 536 1.80 -21.41 18.94
N ARG A 537 2.41 -20.51 19.65
CA ARG A 537 3.60 -20.78 20.44
C ARG A 537 3.28 -21.76 21.56
N PRO A 538 4.08 -22.83 21.77
CA PRO A 538 3.82 -23.86 22.78
C PRO A 538 3.92 -23.36 24.22
#